data_8b8fffba5d930adfc80ba97962ffc062
#
_entry.id   8b8fffba5d930adfc80ba97962ffc062
#
_cell.length_a   1.000
_cell.length_b   1.000
_cell.length_c   1.000
_cell.angle_alpha   90.00
_cell.angle_beta   90.00
_cell.angle_gamma   90.00
#
_symmetry.space_group_name_H-M   'P 1'
#
loop_
_entity.id
_entity.type
_entity.pdbx_description
1 polymer ?
#
loop_
_entity_poly.entity_id
_entity_poly.type
_entity_poly.pdbx_seq_one_letter_code
_entity_poly.pdbx_strand_id
1 'polypeptide(L)'
;MAQPTRYLFTASMDVDADKEALFNEVYDTEHVPLLSQVPGVIAVRRLAREPCTLSIGGELKEIDAEGEPRYSATYEIESPEVLKSPEWADAVEQGRWPSEVRPYTSNRRHVLYRVMESDK
;
A
#
# COMPACT_ATOMS: atom_id res chain seq x y z
N MET A 1 24.97 4.85 -16.20
CA MET A 1 24.12 3.68 -16.44
C MET A 1 22.68 4.00 -16.04
N ALA A 2 21.74 3.76 -16.92
CA ALA A 2 20.35 4.05 -16.61
C ALA A 2 19.83 3.08 -15.55
N GLN A 3 19.06 3.59 -14.60
CA GLN A 3 18.35 2.78 -13.63
C GLN A 3 17.20 2.05 -14.34
N PRO A 4 16.92 0.79 -13.99
CA PRO A 4 15.73 0.15 -14.52
C PRO A 4 14.48 0.90 -14.07
N THR A 5 13.48 0.96 -14.95
CA THR A 5 12.22 1.57 -14.61
C THR A 5 11.55 0.77 -13.48
N ARG A 6 11.06 1.47 -12.49
CA ARG A 6 10.38 0.87 -11.35
C ARG A 6 8.96 1.37 -11.27
N TYR A 7 8.15 0.61 -10.60
CA TYR A 7 6.75 0.94 -10.39
C TYR A 7 6.43 0.87 -8.91
N LEU A 8 5.49 1.69 -8.50
CA LEU A 8 5.00 1.71 -7.14
C LEU A 8 3.50 1.48 -7.18
N PHE A 9 3.06 0.37 -6.63
CA PHE A 9 1.64 0.08 -6.50
C PHE A 9 1.22 0.42 -5.08
N THR A 10 0.12 1.17 -4.94
CA THR A 10 -0.41 1.50 -3.62
C THR A 10 -1.79 0.87 -3.44
N ALA A 11 -1.98 0.25 -2.28
CA ALA A 11 -3.28 -0.27 -1.87
C ALA A 11 -3.65 0.45 -0.57
N SER A 12 -4.70 1.25 -0.62
CA SER A 12 -5.11 2.09 0.51
C SER A 12 -6.54 1.73 0.93
N MET A 13 -6.83 1.81 2.22
CA MET A 13 -8.15 1.45 2.72
C MET A 13 -8.36 1.90 4.15
N ASP A 14 -9.64 1.94 4.53
CA ASP A 14 -10.06 2.03 5.91
C ASP A 14 -10.48 0.64 6.38
N VAL A 15 -10.55 0.46 7.69
CA VAL A 15 -11.01 -0.79 8.29
C VAL A 15 -11.96 -0.46 9.42
N ASP A 16 -12.93 -1.35 9.64
CA ASP A 16 -13.88 -1.18 10.74
C ASP A 16 -13.13 -1.12 12.08
N ALA A 17 -13.58 -0.23 12.97
CA ALA A 17 -12.87 0.05 14.22
C ALA A 17 -12.65 -1.20 15.07
N ASP A 18 -13.63 -2.10 15.13
CA ASP A 18 -13.52 -3.33 15.91
C ASP A 18 -12.64 -4.39 15.25
N LYS A 19 -12.19 -4.16 14.03
CA LYS A 19 -11.28 -5.04 13.29
C LYS A 19 -9.90 -4.46 13.11
N GLU A 20 -9.66 -3.26 13.60
CA GLU A 20 -8.40 -2.55 13.34
C GLU A 20 -7.19 -3.29 13.90
N ALA A 21 -7.30 -3.81 15.12
CA ALA A 21 -6.19 -4.56 15.72
C ALA A 21 -5.87 -5.82 14.91
N LEU A 22 -6.89 -6.55 14.49
CA LEU A 22 -6.71 -7.74 13.65
C LEU A 22 -6.14 -7.38 12.28
N PHE A 23 -6.65 -6.30 11.69
CA PHE A 23 -6.14 -5.77 10.41
C PHE A 23 -4.63 -5.55 10.47
N ASN A 24 -4.16 -4.85 11.50
CA ASN A 24 -2.74 -4.57 11.64
C ASN A 24 -1.93 -5.83 11.88
N GLU A 25 -2.42 -6.73 12.72
CA GLU A 25 -1.73 -7.99 13.00
C GLU A 25 -1.59 -8.84 11.74
N VAL A 26 -2.67 -9.05 11.02
CA VAL A 26 -2.68 -9.89 9.82
C VAL A 26 -1.84 -9.26 8.72
N TYR A 27 -1.92 -7.95 8.57
CA TYR A 27 -1.12 -7.25 7.58
C TYR A 27 0.37 -7.45 7.85
N ASP A 28 0.79 -7.24 9.10
CA ASP A 28 2.22 -7.30 9.44
C ASP A 28 2.78 -8.72 9.50
N THR A 29 1.99 -9.68 9.97
CA THR A 29 2.48 -11.04 10.21
C THR A 29 2.23 -12.00 9.06
N GLU A 30 1.26 -11.70 8.17
CA GLU A 30 0.88 -12.60 7.09
C GLU A 30 0.93 -11.93 5.72
N HIS A 31 0.19 -10.86 5.54
CA HIS A 31 -0.02 -10.27 4.21
C HIS A 31 1.27 -9.68 3.63
N VAL A 32 1.97 -8.84 4.39
CA VAL A 32 3.24 -8.26 3.94
C VAL A 32 4.30 -9.33 3.70
N PRO A 33 4.52 -10.30 4.62
CA PRO A 33 5.50 -11.36 4.35
C PRO A 33 5.16 -12.19 3.11
N LEU A 34 3.89 -12.52 2.90
CA LEU A 34 3.47 -13.31 1.74
C LEU A 34 3.72 -12.54 0.44
N LEU A 35 3.31 -11.28 0.39
CA LEU A 35 3.48 -10.46 -0.82
C LEU A 35 4.93 -10.09 -1.07
N SER A 36 5.73 -9.96 -0.03
CA SER A 36 7.16 -9.67 -0.17
C SER A 36 7.91 -10.77 -0.90
N GLN A 37 7.39 -11.99 -0.92
CA GLN A 37 8.04 -13.13 -1.57
C GLN A 37 7.59 -13.36 -3.00
N VAL A 38 6.62 -12.59 -3.48
CA VAL A 38 6.17 -12.70 -4.87
C VAL A 38 7.29 -12.25 -5.80
N PRO A 39 7.63 -13.03 -6.82
CA PRO A 39 8.68 -12.64 -7.77
C PRO A 39 8.38 -11.28 -8.40
N GLY A 40 9.36 -10.39 -8.38
CA GLY A 40 9.24 -9.04 -8.92
C GLY A 40 8.84 -7.99 -7.89
N VAL A 41 8.46 -8.40 -6.67
CA VAL A 41 8.23 -7.46 -5.59
C VAL A 41 9.58 -7.13 -4.95
N ILE A 42 9.94 -5.85 -4.96
CA ILE A 42 11.25 -5.38 -4.47
C ILE A 42 11.16 -5.00 -3.00
N ALA A 43 10.12 -4.27 -2.63
CA ALA A 43 9.95 -3.81 -1.25
C ALA A 43 8.47 -3.55 -0.97
N VAL A 44 8.10 -3.75 0.30
CA VAL A 44 6.74 -3.48 0.76
C VAL A 44 6.83 -2.62 2.01
N ARG A 45 6.03 -1.56 2.08
CA ARG A 45 5.96 -0.68 3.24
C ARG A 45 4.53 -0.39 3.59
N ARG A 46 4.26 -0.28 4.87
CA ARG A 46 2.96 0.14 5.36
C ARG A 46 3.02 1.59 5.80
N LEU A 47 1.94 2.31 5.55
CA LEU A 47 1.81 3.73 5.87
C LEU A 47 0.52 3.97 6.62
N ALA A 48 0.55 4.89 7.57
CA ALA A 48 -0.65 5.40 8.22
C ALA A 48 -0.75 6.89 7.95
N ARG A 49 -1.93 7.36 7.57
CA ARG A 49 -2.15 8.78 7.31
C ARG A 49 -2.05 9.57 8.61
N GLU A 50 -1.37 10.71 8.54
CA GLU A 50 -1.29 11.63 9.66
C GLU A 50 -1.57 13.06 9.20
N PRO A 51 -2.14 13.89 10.07
CA PRO A 51 -2.27 15.30 9.76
C PRO A 51 -0.90 15.97 9.77
N CYS A 52 -0.77 17.04 9.03
CA CYS A 52 0.47 17.81 9.00
C CYS A 52 0.19 19.29 8.84
N THR A 53 1.20 20.11 9.15
CA THR A 53 1.17 21.52 8.88
C THR A 53 2.17 21.81 7.78
N LEU A 54 1.72 22.53 6.76
CA LEU A 54 2.49 22.71 5.53
C LEU A 54 2.49 24.18 5.15
N SER A 55 3.66 24.69 4.77
CA SER A 55 3.78 26.04 4.24
C SER A 55 3.44 26.06 2.75
N ILE A 56 2.40 26.79 2.39
CA ILE A 56 1.96 26.97 0.99
C ILE A 56 1.64 28.44 0.78
N GLY A 57 2.21 29.04 -0.25
CA GLY A 57 1.89 30.42 -0.61
C GLY A 57 2.27 31.43 0.48
N GLY A 58 3.30 31.15 1.26
CA GLY A 58 3.73 32.01 2.33
C GLY A 58 2.95 31.87 3.62
N GLU A 59 2.04 30.89 3.71
CA GLU A 59 1.22 30.68 4.89
C GLU A 59 1.35 29.24 5.38
N LEU A 60 1.23 29.05 6.69
CA LEU A 60 1.15 27.72 7.29
C LEU A 60 -0.29 27.26 7.26
N LYS A 61 -0.52 26.07 6.71
CA LYS A 61 -1.86 25.48 6.61
C LYS A 61 -1.86 24.10 7.24
N GLU A 62 -2.91 23.79 7.97
CA GLU A 62 -3.11 22.46 8.52
C GLU A 62 -3.81 21.59 7.47
N ILE A 63 -3.22 20.43 7.21
CA ILE A 63 -3.73 19.47 6.24
C ILE A 63 -4.05 18.19 6.99
N ASP A 64 -5.32 17.81 6.98
CA ASP A 64 -5.77 16.57 7.60
C ASP A 64 -6.01 15.47 6.57
N ALA A 65 -6.28 15.86 5.32
CA ALA A 65 -6.62 14.93 4.25
C ALA A 65 -7.83 14.06 4.61
N GLU A 66 -8.81 14.67 5.28
CA GLU A 66 -10.01 13.97 5.69
C GLU A 66 -10.70 13.33 4.49
N GLY A 67 -11.15 12.09 4.65
CA GLY A 67 -11.76 11.34 3.55
C GLY A 67 -10.77 10.45 2.80
N GLU A 68 -9.46 10.69 2.91
CA GLU A 68 -8.49 9.78 2.36
C GLU A 68 -8.36 8.55 3.25
N PRO A 69 -8.05 7.38 2.67
CA PRO A 69 -7.92 6.16 3.48
C PRO A 69 -6.87 6.31 4.57
N ARG A 70 -7.14 5.71 5.72
CA ARG A 70 -6.25 5.79 6.87
C ARG A 70 -4.97 5.01 6.69
N TYR A 71 -5.05 3.83 6.07
CA TYR A 71 -3.90 2.93 5.90
C TYR A 71 -3.58 2.73 4.44
N SER A 72 -2.29 2.63 4.14
CA SER A 72 -1.81 2.32 2.81
C SER A 72 -0.68 1.30 2.90
N ALA A 73 -0.53 0.52 1.85
CA ALA A 73 0.65 -0.30 1.65
C ALA A 73 1.23 0.09 0.29
N THR A 74 2.55 0.26 0.23
CA THR A 74 3.23 0.54 -1.03
C THR A 74 4.07 -0.68 -1.41
N TYR A 75 3.95 -1.08 -2.66
CA TYR A 75 4.66 -2.21 -3.22
C TYR A 75 5.54 -1.70 -4.35
N GLU A 76 6.85 -1.72 -4.12
CA GLU A 76 7.79 -1.41 -5.20
C GLU A 76 7.96 -2.69 -6.02
N ILE A 77 7.66 -2.62 -7.30
CA ILE A 77 7.63 -3.79 -8.18
C ILE A 77 8.42 -3.50 -9.44
N GLU A 78 8.96 -4.57 -10.05
CA GLU A 78 9.77 -4.46 -11.25
C GLU A 78 8.93 -4.09 -12.48
N SER A 79 7.67 -4.53 -12.52
CA SER A 79 6.82 -4.39 -13.69
C SER A 79 5.36 -4.52 -13.28
N PRO A 80 4.42 -3.87 -14.01
CA PRO A 80 2.99 -4.08 -13.77
C PRO A 80 2.55 -5.53 -13.93
N GLU A 81 3.31 -6.34 -14.66
CA GLU A 81 2.99 -7.77 -14.85
C GLU A 81 2.99 -8.54 -13.53
N VAL A 82 3.75 -8.07 -12.53
CA VAL A 82 3.76 -8.69 -11.20
C VAL A 82 2.34 -8.79 -10.63
N LEU A 83 1.53 -7.75 -10.83
CA LEU A 83 0.18 -7.67 -10.28
C LEU A 83 -0.79 -8.66 -10.95
N LYS A 84 -0.43 -9.19 -12.11
CA LYS A 84 -1.24 -10.18 -12.85
C LYS A 84 -0.66 -11.58 -12.72
N SER A 85 0.44 -11.74 -12.01
CA SER A 85 1.11 -13.04 -11.92
C SER A 85 0.30 -14.03 -11.08
N PRO A 86 0.42 -15.32 -11.37
CA PRO A 86 -0.22 -16.34 -10.53
C PRO A 86 0.27 -16.29 -9.08
N GLU A 87 1.53 -15.95 -8.90
CA GLU A 87 2.13 -15.85 -7.56
C GLU A 87 1.48 -14.73 -6.75
N TRP A 88 1.25 -13.58 -7.37
CA TRP A 88 0.54 -12.47 -6.71
C TRP A 88 -0.90 -12.87 -6.39
N ALA A 89 -1.60 -13.44 -7.37
CA ALA A 89 -2.98 -13.86 -7.20
C ALA A 89 -3.13 -14.86 -6.04
N ASP A 90 -2.18 -15.78 -5.93
CA ASP A 90 -2.18 -16.77 -4.87
C ASP A 90 -1.87 -16.14 -3.50
N ALA A 91 -0.86 -15.27 -3.45
CA ALA A 91 -0.43 -14.65 -2.20
C ALA A 91 -1.53 -13.80 -1.56
N VAL A 92 -2.30 -13.05 -2.35
CA VAL A 92 -3.34 -12.17 -1.81
C VAL A 92 -4.54 -12.95 -1.24
N GLU A 93 -4.64 -14.23 -1.54
CA GLU A 93 -5.74 -15.08 -1.06
C GLU A 93 -5.34 -16.01 0.08
N GLN A 94 -4.09 -15.93 0.55
CA GLN A 94 -3.62 -16.81 1.62
C GLN A 94 -3.81 -16.19 3.01
N GLY A 95 -3.81 -17.07 4.02
CA GLY A 95 -3.91 -16.66 5.41
C GLY A 95 -5.29 -16.15 5.79
N ARG A 96 -5.34 -15.33 6.83
CA ARG A 96 -6.59 -14.82 7.37
C ARG A 96 -7.12 -13.59 6.63
N TRP A 97 -6.33 -13.02 5.72
CA TRP A 97 -6.70 -11.79 5.04
C TRP A 97 -8.04 -11.88 4.32
N PRO A 98 -8.27 -12.87 3.43
CA PRO A 98 -9.50 -12.85 2.62
C PRO A 98 -10.80 -13.01 3.42
N SER A 99 -10.78 -13.81 4.46
CA SER A 99 -12.01 -14.15 5.19
C SER A 99 -12.21 -13.33 6.45
N GLU A 100 -11.13 -12.94 7.13
CA GLU A 100 -11.23 -12.31 8.44
C GLU A 100 -10.98 -10.81 8.43
N VAL A 101 -10.37 -10.27 7.38
CA VAL A 101 -9.98 -8.85 7.31
C VAL A 101 -10.59 -8.13 6.12
N ARG A 102 -10.36 -8.64 4.90
CA ARG A 102 -10.81 -7.97 3.66
C ARG A 102 -12.27 -7.54 3.70
N PRO A 103 -13.24 -8.37 4.17
CA PRO A 103 -14.64 -7.98 4.16
C PRO A 103 -14.97 -6.79 5.06
N TYR A 104 -14.07 -6.43 5.96
CA TYR A 104 -14.27 -5.33 6.91
C TYR A 104 -13.52 -4.06 6.50
N THR A 105 -12.99 -4.03 5.28
CA THR A 105 -12.31 -2.87 4.74
C THR A 105 -13.25 -2.06 3.84
N SER A 106 -12.97 -0.76 3.74
CA SER A 106 -13.77 0.17 2.95
C SER A 106 -12.89 1.30 2.42
N ASN A 107 -13.50 2.18 1.62
CA ASN A 107 -12.80 3.35 1.06
C ASN A 107 -11.51 2.93 0.37
N ARG A 108 -11.57 1.87 -0.43
CA ARG A 108 -10.39 1.24 -1.02
C ARG A 108 -9.95 1.97 -2.28
N ARG A 109 -8.63 2.14 -2.41
CA ARG A 109 -8.02 2.72 -3.60
C ARG A 109 -6.81 1.90 -4.00
N HIS A 110 -6.71 1.62 -5.29
CA HIS A 110 -5.57 0.89 -5.86
C HIS A 110 -5.02 1.74 -6.99
N VAL A 111 -3.76 2.17 -6.85
CA VAL A 111 -3.14 3.06 -7.83
C VAL A 111 -1.74 2.55 -8.17
N LEU A 112 -1.45 2.55 -9.46
CA LEU A 112 -0.12 2.20 -9.95
C LEU A 112 0.58 3.46 -10.42
N TYR A 113 1.80 3.67 -9.94
CA TYR A 113 2.66 4.76 -10.39
C TYR A 113 3.91 4.21 -11.04
N ARG A 114 4.34 4.85 -12.09
CA ARG A 114 5.66 4.60 -12.66
C ARG A 114 6.63 5.62 -12.04
N VAL A 115 7.72 5.12 -11.49
CA VAL A 115 8.72 6.02 -10.94
C VAL A 115 9.39 6.74 -12.09
N MET A 116 9.33 8.08 -12.08
CA MET A 116 9.96 8.87 -13.10
C MET A 116 11.45 9.02 -12.79
N GLU A 117 12.27 8.87 -13.79
CA GLU A 117 13.71 9.00 -13.60
C GLU A 117 14.06 10.42 -13.22
N SER A 118 15.05 10.54 -12.34
CA SER A 118 15.52 11.83 -11.89
C SER A 118 17.03 11.75 -11.71
N ASP A 119 17.72 12.81 -12.09
CA ASP A 119 19.17 12.93 -11.93
C ASP A 119 19.58 13.32 -10.52
N LYS A 120 18.63 13.50 -9.63
CA LYS A 120 18.89 13.87 -8.24
C LYS A 120 19.08 12.67 -7.35
#